data_b094cde51f824d00c09664d26d9fc226
#
_entry.id   b094cde51f824d00c09664d26d9fc226
#
_cell.length_a   1.000
_cell.length_b   1.000
_cell.length_c   1.000
_cell.angle_alpha   90.00
_cell.angle_beta   90.00
_cell.angle_gamma   90.00
#
_symmetry.space_group_name_H-M   'P 1'
#
loop_
_entity.id
_entity.type
_entity.pdbx_description
1 polymer ?
#
loop_
_entity_poly.entity_id
_entity_poly.type
_entity_poly.pdbx_seq_one_letter_code
_entity_poly.pdbx_strand_id
1 'polypeptide(L)'
;ARHPAAVTVAADAGAALAALLPGLPRRDGFGAARAAVARTGAAAALTPAMAAQAAVVEAVRDARPGGIIVGDSTQPVYAANLCYQHDRPGGWFNAATGYGALGYGPGAAVGAAIGAPGVPVTCLVGDGGLMFGPGEMLTAVEKGLDVTFLVWNNAGFREIAEAMAAVGAPVIGCDPAPPAMEHLAAACRMPFARVPADPAAVAAALRGGRGPRLVEVTALVT
;
A
#
# COMPACT_ATOMS: atom_id res chain seq x y z
N ALA A 1 26.43 9.17 -0.17
CA ALA A 1 25.22 9.82 -0.72
C ALA A 1 25.14 9.52 -2.22
N ARG A 2 23.98 9.13 -2.75
CA ARG A 2 23.78 8.84 -4.19
C ARG A 2 23.83 10.12 -5.04
N HIS A 3 23.57 11.26 -4.43
CA HIS A 3 23.56 12.57 -5.08
C HIS A 3 24.37 13.53 -4.22
N PRO A 4 25.51 14.05 -4.73
CA PRO A 4 26.27 15.07 -4.03
C PRO A 4 25.44 16.35 -3.95
N ALA A 5 25.32 16.93 -2.76
CA ALA A 5 24.67 18.21 -2.57
C ALA A 5 25.63 19.35 -2.90
N ALA A 6 25.20 20.34 -3.66
CA ALA A 6 25.96 21.56 -3.91
C ALA A 6 26.08 22.41 -2.64
N VAL A 7 25.04 22.39 -1.80
CA VAL A 7 24.99 23.08 -0.51
C VAL A 7 24.31 22.17 0.51
N THR A 8 24.87 22.05 1.70
CA THR A 8 24.27 21.32 2.82
C THR A 8 23.97 22.30 3.94
N VAL A 9 22.75 22.30 4.44
CA VAL A 9 22.30 23.12 5.57
C VAL A 9 21.97 22.20 6.74
N ALA A 10 22.76 22.29 7.80
CA ALA A 10 22.52 21.57 9.05
C ALA A 10 21.66 22.42 9.98
N ALA A 11 20.33 22.33 9.83
CA ALA A 11 19.36 23.08 10.64
C ALA A 11 18.04 22.33 10.72
N ASP A 12 17.14 22.79 11.59
CA ASP A 12 15.74 22.37 11.56
C ASP A 12 15.13 22.69 10.19
N ALA A 13 14.43 21.72 9.58
CA ALA A 13 13.91 21.85 8.22
C ALA A 13 12.89 23.01 8.09
N GLY A 14 12.03 23.20 9.09
CA GLY A 14 11.05 24.28 9.09
C GLY A 14 11.72 25.66 9.18
N ALA A 15 12.73 25.81 10.05
CA ALA A 15 13.49 27.05 10.19
C ALA A 15 14.28 27.36 8.91
N ALA A 16 14.91 26.36 8.28
CA ALA A 16 15.64 26.54 7.01
C ALA A 16 14.70 26.97 5.88
N LEU A 17 13.53 26.33 5.73
CA LEU A 17 12.53 26.71 4.73
C LEU A 17 11.98 28.11 4.97
N ALA A 18 11.68 28.47 6.23
CA ALA A 18 11.21 29.80 6.59
C ALA A 18 12.22 30.89 6.25
N ALA A 19 13.52 30.62 6.44
CA ALA A 19 14.60 31.54 6.10
C ALA A 19 14.78 31.71 4.57
N LEU A 20 14.48 30.67 3.77
CA LEU A 20 14.60 30.71 2.31
C LEU A 20 13.43 31.47 1.64
N LEU A 21 12.21 31.36 2.19
CA LEU A 21 11.00 31.88 1.58
C LEU A 21 11.06 33.38 1.20
N PRO A 22 11.58 34.30 2.04
CA PRO A 22 11.63 35.72 1.72
C PRO A 22 12.52 36.06 0.49
N GLY A 23 13.50 35.19 0.21
CA GLY A 23 14.42 35.36 -0.93
C GLY A 23 13.92 34.75 -2.24
N LEU A 24 12.79 34.05 -2.23
CA LEU A 24 12.26 33.37 -3.41
C LEU A 24 11.19 34.22 -4.11
N PRO A 25 11.27 34.37 -5.45
CA PRO A 25 10.22 35.04 -6.20
C PRO A 25 8.94 34.21 -6.15
N ARG A 26 7.81 34.87 -5.88
CA ARG A 26 6.49 34.22 -5.98
C ARG A 26 6.24 33.82 -7.44
N ARG A 27 5.89 32.57 -7.66
CA ARG A 27 5.52 32.02 -8.97
C ARG A 27 4.13 31.45 -8.89
N ASP A 28 3.19 32.05 -9.60
CA ASP A 28 1.79 31.59 -9.61
C ASP A 28 1.56 30.57 -10.75
N GLY A 29 0.87 29.46 -10.42
CA GLY A 29 0.17 28.62 -11.40
C GLY A 29 0.98 27.58 -12.19
N PHE A 30 2.31 27.61 -12.19
CA PHE A 30 3.08 26.71 -13.07
C PHE A 30 3.23 25.25 -12.54
N GLY A 31 3.06 25.04 -11.27
CA GLY A 31 3.27 23.74 -10.63
C GLY A 31 2.23 22.67 -11.04
N ALA A 32 0.97 23.09 -11.17
CA ALA A 32 -0.12 22.16 -11.51
C ALA A 32 0.05 21.53 -12.90
N ALA A 33 0.40 22.32 -13.91
CA ALA A 33 0.62 21.83 -15.27
C ALA A 33 1.84 20.86 -15.32
N ARG A 34 2.94 21.22 -14.68
CA ARG A 34 4.13 20.34 -14.61
C ARG A 34 3.85 19.04 -13.87
N ALA A 35 3.10 19.10 -12.77
CA ALA A 35 2.69 17.91 -12.03
C ALA A 35 1.79 16.99 -12.88
N ALA A 36 0.87 17.56 -13.66
CA ALA A 36 0.02 16.79 -14.59
C ALA A 36 0.86 16.06 -15.65
N VAL A 37 1.81 16.76 -16.29
CA VAL A 37 2.72 16.15 -17.27
C VAL A 37 3.56 15.04 -16.62
N ALA A 38 4.12 15.26 -15.44
CA ALA A 38 4.92 14.26 -14.74
C ALA A 38 4.10 13.01 -14.39
N ARG A 39 2.85 13.18 -13.93
CA ARG A 39 1.95 12.05 -13.64
C ARG A 39 1.58 11.25 -14.88
N THR A 40 1.22 11.95 -15.97
CA THR A 40 0.93 11.28 -17.24
C THR A 40 2.13 10.49 -17.73
N GLY A 41 3.33 11.06 -17.63
CA GLY A 41 4.57 10.37 -18.00
C GLY A 41 4.85 9.15 -17.10
N ALA A 42 4.64 9.27 -15.79
CA ALA A 42 4.81 8.15 -14.85
C ALA A 42 3.81 7.02 -15.14
N ALA A 43 2.53 7.36 -15.36
CA ALA A 43 1.51 6.37 -15.71
C ALA A 43 1.80 5.66 -17.04
N ALA A 44 2.29 6.39 -18.06
CA ALA A 44 2.65 5.83 -19.35
C ALA A 44 3.89 4.91 -19.30
N ALA A 45 4.72 5.04 -18.27
CA ALA A 45 5.91 4.20 -18.07
C ALA A 45 5.60 2.89 -17.32
N LEU A 46 4.38 2.70 -16.81
CA LEU A 46 3.98 1.45 -16.16
C LEU A 46 3.88 0.32 -17.18
N THR A 47 4.32 -0.87 -16.79
CA THR A 47 3.97 -2.09 -17.53
C THR A 47 2.46 -2.36 -17.43
N PRO A 48 1.86 -3.14 -18.34
CA PRO A 48 0.44 -3.50 -18.24
C PRO A 48 0.08 -4.14 -16.88
N ALA A 49 0.94 -4.99 -16.34
CA ALA A 49 0.76 -5.60 -15.02
C ALA A 49 0.76 -4.56 -13.90
N MET A 50 1.73 -3.63 -13.90
CA MET A 50 1.79 -2.56 -12.91
C MET A 50 0.60 -1.61 -13.01
N ALA A 51 0.15 -1.30 -14.23
CA ALA A 51 -1.04 -0.48 -14.44
C ALA A 51 -2.30 -1.14 -13.86
N ALA A 52 -2.49 -2.45 -14.06
CA ALA A 52 -3.58 -3.21 -13.46
C ALA A 52 -3.50 -3.23 -11.92
N GLN A 53 -2.31 -3.41 -11.36
CA GLN A 53 -2.08 -3.37 -9.92
C GLN A 53 -2.37 -1.98 -9.32
N ALA A 54 -1.93 -0.90 -9.97
CA ALA A 54 -2.22 0.47 -9.55
C ALA A 54 -3.73 0.77 -9.60
N ALA A 55 -4.43 0.27 -10.63
CA ALA A 55 -5.88 0.42 -10.76
C ALA A 55 -6.65 -0.25 -9.61
N VAL A 56 -6.14 -1.36 -9.05
CA VAL A 56 -6.71 -1.96 -7.83
C VAL A 56 -6.62 -1.00 -6.65
N VAL A 57 -5.48 -0.31 -6.46
CA VAL A 57 -5.31 0.66 -5.36
C VAL A 57 -6.24 1.87 -5.54
N GLU A 58 -6.42 2.34 -6.78
CA GLU A 58 -7.41 3.38 -7.08
C GLU A 58 -8.84 2.93 -6.76
N ALA A 59 -9.18 1.69 -7.11
CA ALA A 59 -10.49 1.11 -6.78
C ALA A 59 -10.73 1.00 -5.27
N VAL A 60 -9.70 0.73 -4.47
CA VAL A 60 -9.77 0.76 -3.00
C VAL A 60 -10.11 2.16 -2.50
N ARG A 61 -9.41 3.20 -2.98
CA ARG A 61 -9.69 4.61 -2.66
C ARG A 61 -11.14 4.98 -2.99
N ASP A 62 -11.56 4.66 -4.21
CA ASP A 62 -12.88 5.06 -4.73
C ASP A 62 -14.03 4.30 -4.06
N ALA A 63 -13.78 3.07 -3.59
CA ALA A 63 -14.75 2.31 -2.80
C ALA A 63 -14.87 2.80 -1.35
N ARG A 64 -13.84 3.46 -0.82
CA ARG A 64 -13.76 3.96 0.57
C ARG A 64 -13.21 5.39 0.60
N PRO A 65 -13.94 6.37 0.05
CA PRO A 65 -13.46 7.74 -0.05
C PRO A 65 -13.15 8.33 1.34
N GLY A 66 -12.04 9.07 1.42
CA GLY A 66 -11.51 9.61 2.68
C GLY A 66 -10.96 8.56 3.65
N GLY A 67 -10.89 7.29 3.25
CA GLY A 67 -10.26 6.22 4.04
C GLY A 67 -8.75 6.37 4.15
N ILE A 68 -8.14 5.43 4.84
CA ILE A 68 -6.68 5.29 4.93
C ILE A 68 -6.29 3.97 4.27
N ILE A 69 -5.30 4.00 3.40
CA ILE A 69 -4.68 2.81 2.82
C ILE A 69 -3.27 2.67 3.38
N VAL A 70 -3.04 1.56 4.08
CA VAL A 70 -1.73 1.20 4.62
C VAL A 70 -1.16 0.07 3.78
N GLY A 71 -0.04 0.31 3.12
CA GLY A 71 0.63 -0.68 2.28
C GLY A 71 1.75 -1.42 3.00
N ASP A 72 1.75 -2.73 2.85
CA ASP A 72 2.94 -3.57 3.10
C ASP A 72 3.84 -3.61 1.86
N SER A 73 4.91 -4.36 1.91
CA SER A 73 5.78 -4.62 0.76
C SER A 73 5.12 -5.66 -0.17
N THR A 74 4.30 -5.18 -1.12
CA THR A 74 3.57 -6.03 -2.09
C THR A 74 3.41 -5.33 -3.44
N GLN A 75 3.20 -6.09 -4.50
CA GLN A 75 3.20 -5.61 -5.89
C GLN A 75 2.29 -4.40 -6.16
N PRO A 76 1.00 -4.37 -5.74
CA PRO A 76 0.17 -3.20 -5.97
C PRO A 76 0.69 -1.94 -5.27
N VAL A 77 1.36 -2.07 -4.11
CA VAL A 77 1.95 -0.94 -3.39
C VAL A 77 3.13 -0.36 -4.16
N TYR A 78 3.98 -1.21 -4.73
CA TYR A 78 5.11 -0.76 -5.55
C TYR A 78 4.64 -0.03 -6.81
N ALA A 79 3.64 -0.60 -7.51
CA ALA A 79 3.06 0.04 -8.68
C ALA A 79 2.41 1.39 -8.34
N ALA A 80 1.62 1.45 -7.27
CA ALA A 80 0.95 2.67 -6.84
C ALA A 80 1.94 3.77 -6.42
N ASN A 81 3.05 3.44 -5.77
CA ASN A 81 4.06 4.43 -5.38
C ASN A 81 4.63 5.25 -6.54
N LEU A 82 4.47 4.80 -7.78
CA LEU A 82 4.95 5.51 -8.96
C LEU A 82 3.99 6.63 -9.45
N CYS A 83 2.67 6.46 -9.28
CA CYS A 83 1.71 7.38 -9.90
C CYS A 83 0.43 7.63 -9.10
N TYR A 84 0.18 6.88 -8.01
CA TYR A 84 -1.06 6.94 -7.26
C TYR A 84 -1.26 8.29 -6.56
N GLN A 85 -2.50 8.74 -6.54
CA GLN A 85 -2.93 9.92 -5.80
C GLN A 85 -4.05 9.57 -4.83
N HIS A 86 -3.83 9.90 -3.58
CA HIS A 86 -4.86 9.73 -2.56
C HIS A 86 -5.77 10.95 -2.49
N ASP A 87 -7.00 10.76 -2.02
CA ASP A 87 -8.02 11.79 -1.93
C ASP A 87 -7.93 12.66 -0.65
N ARG A 88 -7.02 12.30 0.27
CA ARG A 88 -6.74 13.07 1.49
C ARG A 88 -5.27 13.07 1.86
N PRO A 89 -4.75 14.14 2.50
CA PRO A 89 -3.40 14.11 3.10
C PRO A 89 -3.29 13.04 4.19
N GLY A 90 -2.17 12.31 4.20
CA GLY A 90 -1.91 11.26 5.19
C GLY A 90 -2.76 9.99 5.03
N GLY A 91 -3.55 9.88 3.96
CA GLY A 91 -4.38 8.70 3.70
C GLY A 91 -3.67 7.55 2.99
N TRP A 92 -2.46 7.78 2.48
CA TRP A 92 -1.61 6.75 1.86
C TRP A 92 -0.23 6.74 2.51
N PHE A 93 0.15 5.62 3.10
CA PHE A 93 1.51 5.38 3.56
C PHE A 93 1.82 3.88 3.56
N ASN A 94 3.11 3.53 3.47
CA ASN A 94 3.49 2.13 3.28
C ASN A 94 4.95 1.87 3.67
N ALA A 95 5.30 0.57 3.79
CA ALA A 95 6.63 0.10 4.15
C ALA A 95 7.72 0.52 3.15
N ALA A 96 7.41 0.63 1.87
CA ALA A 96 8.39 0.92 0.81
C ALA A 96 8.97 2.34 0.90
N THR A 97 8.32 3.27 1.61
CA THR A 97 8.85 4.63 1.86
C THR A 97 9.87 4.70 2.99
N GLY A 98 10.11 3.60 3.67
CA GLY A 98 11.09 3.46 4.76
C GLY A 98 12.04 2.29 4.52
N TYR A 99 12.06 1.35 5.44
CA TYR A 99 12.95 0.18 5.41
C TYR A 99 12.48 -0.92 4.44
N GLY A 100 11.20 -0.92 4.06
CA GLY A 100 10.63 -1.95 3.17
C GLY A 100 10.37 -3.28 3.87
N ALA A 101 10.17 -3.28 5.18
CA ALA A 101 9.94 -4.50 5.95
C ALA A 101 8.59 -5.14 5.61
N LEU A 102 8.57 -6.46 5.38
CA LEU A 102 7.37 -7.28 5.35
C LEU A 102 6.73 -7.33 6.75
N GLY A 103 5.40 -7.36 6.80
CA GLY A 103 4.65 -7.41 8.06
C GLY A 103 4.43 -6.06 8.73
N TYR A 104 4.88 -4.96 8.12
CA TYR A 104 4.59 -3.60 8.57
C TYR A 104 3.09 -3.27 8.51
N GLY A 105 2.44 -3.70 7.41
CA GLY A 105 1.07 -3.33 7.08
C GLY A 105 0.04 -3.62 8.16
N PRO A 106 -0.07 -4.85 8.70
CA PRO A 106 -1.09 -5.21 9.67
C PRO A 106 -1.05 -4.34 10.94
N GLY A 107 0.11 -4.22 11.59
CA GLY A 107 0.26 -3.40 12.79
C GLY A 107 0.04 -1.91 12.54
N ALA A 108 0.54 -1.38 11.41
CA ALA A 108 0.36 0.00 11.03
C ALA A 108 -1.12 0.33 10.71
N ALA A 109 -1.86 -0.62 10.11
CA ALA A 109 -3.29 -0.45 9.83
C ALA A 109 -4.13 -0.42 11.12
N VAL A 110 -3.83 -1.30 12.07
CA VAL A 110 -4.44 -1.27 13.40
C VAL A 110 -4.14 0.05 14.10
N GLY A 111 -2.88 0.50 14.09
CA GLY A 111 -2.49 1.78 14.64
C GLY A 111 -3.20 2.96 13.98
N ALA A 112 -3.35 2.95 12.66
CA ALA A 112 -4.08 3.98 11.91
C ALA A 112 -5.57 4.03 12.30
N ALA A 113 -6.21 2.87 12.45
CA ALA A 113 -7.62 2.79 12.85
C ALA A 113 -7.85 3.28 14.29
N ILE A 114 -6.90 3.04 15.18
CA ILE A 114 -6.94 3.58 16.56
C ILE A 114 -6.71 5.09 16.55
N GLY A 115 -5.75 5.57 15.75
CA GLY A 115 -5.39 7.00 15.68
C GLY A 115 -6.40 7.86 14.91
N ALA A 116 -7.24 7.27 14.07
CA ALA A 116 -8.26 7.95 13.28
C ALA A 116 -9.64 7.28 13.45
N PRO A 117 -10.28 7.41 14.61
CA PRO A 117 -11.57 6.75 14.89
C PRO A 117 -12.63 7.11 13.85
N GLY A 118 -13.36 6.10 13.39
CA GLY A 118 -14.45 6.27 12.41
C GLY A 118 -13.98 6.39 10.95
N VAL A 119 -12.68 6.48 10.68
CA VAL A 119 -12.11 6.45 9.34
C VAL A 119 -11.86 5.00 8.94
N PRO A 120 -12.39 4.53 7.78
CA PRO A 120 -12.14 3.17 7.32
C PRO A 120 -10.68 3.01 6.92
N VAL A 121 -10.06 1.90 7.33
CA VAL A 121 -8.67 1.58 7.00
C VAL A 121 -8.61 0.33 6.14
N THR A 122 -7.82 0.37 5.08
CA THR A 122 -7.49 -0.82 4.28
C THR A 122 -6.01 -1.14 4.43
N CYS A 123 -5.69 -2.31 4.96
CA CYS A 123 -4.35 -2.87 4.98
C CYS A 123 -4.13 -3.63 3.67
N LEU A 124 -3.32 -3.12 2.76
CA LEU A 124 -2.95 -3.81 1.53
C LEU A 124 -1.64 -4.57 1.77
N VAL A 125 -1.73 -5.89 1.85
CA VAL A 125 -0.64 -6.77 2.27
C VAL A 125 -0.55 -7.99 1.36
N GLY A 126 0.65 -8.52 1.12
CA GLY A 126 0.85 -9.78 0.43
C GLY A 126 0.51 -10.99 1.32
N ASP A 127 0.24 -12.15 0.71
CA ASP A 127 0.02 -13.41 1.42
C ASP A 127 1.16 -13.75 2.37
N GLY A 128 2.41 -13.65 1.91
CA GLY A 128 3.58 -13.84 2.75
C GLY A 128 3.76 -12.74 3.80
N GLY A 129 3.49 -11.48 3.45
CA GLY A 129 3.62 -10.33 4.36
C GLY A 129 2.67 -10.41 5.56
N LEU A 130 1.42 -10.84 5.33
CA LEU A 130 0.44 -11.02 6.41
C LEU A 130 0.93 -11.98 7.50
N MET A 131 1.69 -13.01 7.10
CA MET A 131 2.16 -14.05 8.03
C MET A 131 3.26 -13.60 8.99
N PHE A 132 3.81 -12.40 8.82
CA PHE A 132 4.72 -11.79 9.81
C PHE A 132 3.97 -11.18 11.01
N GLY A 133 2.68 -10.83 10.84
CA GLY A 133 1.89 -10.21 11.89
C GLY A 133 0.40 -10.60 11.88
N PRO A 134 0.04 -11.90 11.75
CA PRO A 134 -1.37 -12.32 11.67
C PRO A 134 -2.13 -12.04 12.97
N GLY A 135 -1.43 -11.91 14.11
CA GLY A 135 -2.01 -11.58 15.40
C GLY A 135 -2.73 -10.22 15.43
N GLU A 136 -2.34 -9.29 14.55
CA GLU A 136 -2.99 -7.97 14.45
C GLU A 136 -4.43 -8.05 13.95
N MET A 137 -4.79 -9.12 13.28
CA MET A 137 -6.19 -9.41 12.92
C MET A 137 -7.06 -9.57 14.17
N LEU A 138 -6.55 -10.26 15.19
CA LEU A 138 -7.26 -10.42 16.48
C LEU A 138 -7.33 -9.08 17.22
N THR A 139 -6.29 -8.27 17.21
CA THR A 139 -6.31 -6.92 17.77
C THR A 139 -7.41 -6.07 17.12
N ALA A 140 -7.55 -6.14 15.79
CA ALA A 140 -8.62 -5.44 15.08
C ALA A 140 -10.02 -5.92 15.51
N VAL A 141 -10.20 -7.24 15.70
CA VAL A 141 -11.46 -7.84 16.16
C VAL A 141 -11.77 -7.43 17.60
N GLU A 142 -10.83 -7.57 18.52
CA GLU A 142 -11.00 -7.21 19.94
C GLU A 142 -11.37 -5.74 20.14
N LYS A 143 -10.84 -4.86 19.30
CA LYS A 143 -11.10 -3.41 19.37
C LYS A 143 -12.28 -2.97 18.49
N GLY A 144 -12.90 -3.87 17.72
CA GLY A 144 -13.99 -3.53 16.80
C GLY A 144 -13.59 -2.50 15.73
N LEU A 145 -12.34 -2.54 15.24
CA LEU A 145 -11.80 -1.55 14.32
C LEU A 145 -12.34 -1.76 12.90
N ASP A 146 -12.59 -0.66 12.18
CA ASP A 146 -12.95 -0.71 10.75
C ASP A 146 -11.69 -0.89 9.89
N VAL A 147 -11.10 -2.08 9.96
CA VAL A 147 -9.92 -2.47 9.18
C VAL A 147 -10.28 -3.59 8.21
N THR A 148 -10.03 -3.38 6.93
CA THR A 148 -10.06 -4.46 5.93
C THR A 148 -8.63 -4.90 5.64
N PHE A 149 -8.32 -6.16 5.91
CA PHE A 149 -7.08 -6.80 5.47
C PHE A 149 -7.29 -7.28 4.02
N LEU A 150 -6.82 -6.49 3.05
CA LEU A 150 -6.87 -6.81 1.63
C LEU A 150 -5.58 -7.54 1.27
N VAL A 151 -5.67 -8.86 1.12
CA VAL A 151 -4.52 -9.73 0.92
C VAL A 151 -4.32 -9.98 -0.56
N TRP A 152 -3.21 -9.51 -1.10
CA TRP A 152 -2.76 -9.80 -2.46
C TRP A 152 -2.07 -11.16 -2.46
N ASN A 153 -2.80 -12.20 -2.85
CA ASN A 153 -2.30 -13.58 -2.87
C ASN A 153 -1.79 -13.91 -4.27
N ASN A 154 -0.47 -13.89 -4.43
CA ASN A 154 0.25 -14.33 -5.62
C ASN A 154 1.06 -15.62 -5.38
N ALA A 155 0.79 -16.31 -4.27
CA ALA A 155 1.41 -17.56 -3.83
C ALA A 155 2.94 -17.47 -3.70
N GLY A 156 3.45 -16.40 -3.05
CA GLY A 156 4.86 -16.33 -2.72
C GLY A 156 5.48 -14.94 -2.65
N PHE A 157 6.80 -14.91 -2.46
CA PHE A 157 7.61 -13.68 -2.45
C PHE A 157 8.10 -13.35 -3.86
N ARG A 158 7.18 -13.00 -4.77
CA ARG A 158 7.43 -12.88 -6.22
C ARG A 158 8.46 -11.80 -6.56
N GLU A 159 8.40 -10.63 -5.92
CA GLU A 159 9.40 -9.57 -6.12
C GLU A 159 10.81 -10.00 -5.72
N ILE A 160 10.93 -10.82 -4.68
CA ILE A 160 12.23 -11.36 -4.25
C ILE A 160 12.72 -12.38 -5.27
N ALA A 161 11.85 -13.26 -5.74
CA ALA A 161 12.17 -14.25 -6.76
C ALA A 161 12.66 -13.60 -8.07
N GLU A 162 11.94 -12.56 -8.54
CA GLU A 162 12.31 -11.79 -9.72
C GLU A 162 13.64 -11.04 -9.52
N ALA A 163 13.87 -10.45 -8.35
CA ALA A 163 15.12 -9.77 -8.04
C ALA A 163 16.32 -10.74 -8.01
N MET A 164 16.15 -11.95 -7.45
CA MET A 164 17.17 -12.99 -7.47
C MET A 164 17.47 -13.42 -8.91
N ALA A 165 16.45 -13.70 -9.70
CA ALA A 165 16.59 -14.09 -11.10
C ALA A 165 17.30 -13.00 -11.92
N ALA A 166 16.96 -11.73 -11.72
CA ALA A 166 17.53 -10.60 -12.44
C ALA A 166 19.06 -10.44 -12.23
N VAL A 167 19.58 -10.89 -11.09
CA VAL A 167 21.02 -10.88 -10.81
C VAL A 167 21.70 -12.24 -11.03
N GLY A 168 20.97 -13.22 -11.59
CA GLY A 168 21.48 -14.57 -11.85
C GLY A 168 21.69 -15.41 -10.58
N ALA A 169 21.11 -15.02 -9.45
CA ALA A 169 21.15 -15.82 -8.23
C ALA A 169 20.12 -16.95 -8.27
N PRO A 170 20.41 -18.11 -7.64
CA PRO A 170 19.41 -19.15 -7.48
C PRO A 170 18.19 -18.65 -6.71
N VAL A 171 17.00 -18.89 -7.23
CA VAL A 171 15.75 -18.53 -6.55
C VAL A 171 15.46 -19.59 -5.48
N ILE A 172 15.54 -19.20 -4.22
CA ILE A 172 15.32 -20.07 -3.07
C ILE A 172 14.46 -19.38 -2.01
N GLY A 173 13.62 -20.14 -1.29
CA GLY A 173 12.81 -19.64 -0.18
C GLY A 173 11.69 -18.66 -0.59
N CYS A 174 11.36 -18.58 -1.87
CA CYS A 174 10.38 -17.63 -2.38
C CYS A 174 8.96 -18.20 -2.55
N ASP A 175 8.78 -19.50 -2.34
CA ASP A 175 7.52 -20.23 -2.49
C ASP A 175 7.04 -20.82 -1.14
N PRO A 176 6.72 -19.98 -0.14
CA PRO A 176 6.11 -20.48 1.09
C PRO A 176 4.71 -21.01 0.77
N ALA A 177 4.30 -22.05 1.48
CA ALA A 177 2.93 -22.53 1.41
C ALA A 177 1.99 -21.47 2.06
N PRO A 178 1.11 -20.81 1.30
CA PRO A 178 0.21 -19.83 1.88
C PRO A 178 -0.82 -20.54 2.76
N PRO A 179 -1.22 -19.94 3.89
CA PRO A 179 -2.34 -20.48 4.66
C PRO A 179 -3.63 -20.35 3.85
N ALA A 180 -4.60 -21.23 4.12
CA ALA A 180 -5.96 -21.03 3.63
C ALA A 180 -6.53 -19.76 4.28
N MET A 181 -6.58 -18.66 3.54
CA MET A 181 -6.99 -17.33 4.06
C MET A 181 -8.41 -17.35 4.65
N GLU A 182 -9.29 -18.18 4.10
CA GLU A 182 -10.64 -18.40 4.64
C GLU A 182 -10.60 -18.99 6.06
N HIS A 183 -9.76 -19.98 6.29
CA HIS A 183 -9.61 -20.60 7.60
C HIS A 183 -8.91 -19.66 8.59
N LEU A 184 -7.97 -18.86 8.11
CA LEU A 184 -7.32 -17.84 8.93
C LEU A 184 -8.33 -16.76 9.38
N ALA A 185 -9.18 -16.29 8.47
CA ALA A 185 -10.24 -15.35 8.79
C ALA A 185 -11.24 -15.96 9.80
N ALA A 186 -11.65 -17.20 9.59
CA ALA A 186 -12.55 -17.92 10.50
C ALA A 186 -11.93 -18.10 11.89
N ALA A 187 -10.65 -18.45 11.99
CA ALA A 187 -9.93 -18.55 13.25
C ALA A 187 -9.89 -17.21 14.01
N CYS A 188 -9.83 -16.09 13.28
CA CYS A 188 -9.91 -14.74 13.83
C CYS A 188 -11.37 -14.22 13.98
N ARG A 189 -12.40 -15.02 13.68
CA ARG A 189 -13.82 -14.62 13.72
C ARG A 189 -14.13 -13.43 12.81
N MET A 190 -13.48 -13.36 11.66
CA MET A 190 -13.65 -12.28 10.69
C MET A 190 -14.49 -12.74 9.50
N PRO A 191 -15.35 -11.87 8.95
CA PRO A 191 -15.91 -12.08 7.62
C PRO A 191 -14.83 -12.24 6.57
N PHE A 192 -15.04 -13.14 5.61
CA PHE A 192 -14.13 -13.45 4.52
C PHE A 192 -14.78 -13.26 3.16
N ALA A 193 -14.03 -12.75 2.20
CA ALA A 193 -14.38 -12.77 0.79
C ALA A 193 -13.15 -13.09 -0.05
N ARG A 194 -13.36 -13.79 -1.18
CA ARG A 194 -12.32 -14.05 -2.19
C ARG A 194 -12.76 -13.45 -3.51
N VAL A 195 -11.90 -12.67 -4.14
CA VAL A 195 -12.17 -11.97 -5.40
C VAL A 195 -10.98 -12.11 -6.34
N PRO A 196 -11.21 -12.04 -7.66
CA PRO A 196 -10.11 -11.93 -8.62
C PRO A 196 -9.37 -10.59 -8.47
N ALA A 197 -8.16 -10.49 -9.07
CA ALA A 197 -7.37 -9.27 -9.16
C ALA A 197 -7.98 -8.31 -10.21
N ASP A 198 -9.22 -7.93 -9.99
CA ASP A 198 -10.03 -7.04 -10.82
C ASP A 198 -10.49 -5.83 -9.99
N PRO A 199 -10.26 -4.58 -10.46
CA PRO A 199 -10.63 -3.38 -9.72
C PRO A 199 -12.11 -3.31 -9.33
N ALA A 200 -13.03 -3.75 -10.19
CA ALA A 200 -14.46 -3.68 -9.92
C ALA A 200 -14.88 -4.71 -8.86
N ALA A 201 -14.33 -5.93 -8.92
CA ALA A 201 -14.56 -6.98 -7.95
C ALA A 201 -14.03 -6.58 -6.56
N VAL A 202 -12.83 -6.01 -6.48
CA VAL A 202 -12.25 -5.49 -5.24
C VAL A 202 -13.11 -4.37 -4.66
N ALA A 203 -13.50 -3.39 -5.48
CA ALA A 203 -14.37 -2.30 -5.04
C ALA A 203 -15.71 -2.80 -4.51
N ALA A 204 -16.33 -3.79 -5.15
CA ALA A 204 -17.59 -4.39 -4.70
C ALA A 204 -17.44 -5.06 -3.32
N ALA A 205 -16.36 -5.84 -3.11
CA ALA A 205 -16.07 -6.47 -1.82
C ALA A 205 -15.86 -5.45 -0.69
N LEU A 206 -15.27 -4.29 -1.00
CA LEU A 206 -14.98 -3.25 -0.01
C LEU A 206 -16.22 -2.44 0.40
N ARG A 207 -17.23 -2.34 -0.46
CA ARG A 207 -18.49 -1.63 -0.13
C ARG A 207 -19.37 -2.41 0.86
N GLY A 208 -19.10 -3.67 1.09
CA GLY A 208 -19.96 -4.64 1.80
C GLY A 208 -20.01 -4.52 3.33
N GLY A 209 -19.79 -3.34 3.94
CA GLY A 209 -19.96 -3.14 5.38
C GLY A 209 -18.75 -2.56 6.11
N ARG A 210 -18.88 -2.40 7.42
CA ARG A 210 -17.85 -1.90 8.36
C ARG A 210 -17.35 -3.01 9.27
N GLY A 211 -16.25 -2.75 9.95
CA GLY A 211 -15.63 -3.65 10.92
C GLY A 211 -14.49 -4.49 10.32
N PRO A 212 -13.81 -5.26 11.17
CA PRO A 212 -12.66 -6.04 10.76
C PRO A 212 -13.08 -7.17 9.81
N ARG A 213 -12.38 -7.30 8.69
CA ARG A 213 -12.62 -8.35 7.68
C ARG A 213 -11.36 -8.69 6.91
N LEU A 214 -11.34 -9.85 6.28
CA LEU A 214 -10.31 -10.27 5.35
C LEU A 214 -10.91 -10.40 3.94
N VAL A 215 -10.27 -9.75 2.98
CA VAL A 215 -10.57 -9.90 1.55
C VAL A 215 -9.33 -10.44 0.86
N GLU A 216 -9.42 -11.63 0.31
CA GLU A 216 -8.35 -12.22 -0.48
C GLU A 216 -8.53 -11.87 -1.96
N VAL A 217 -7.50 -11.26 -2.54
CA VAL A 217 -7.40 -11.01 -3.97
C VAL A 217 -6.51 -12.08 -4.59
N THR A 218 -7.08 -12.95 -5.41
CA THR A 218 -6.31 -13.98 -6.12
C THR A 218 -5.60 -13.37 -7.31
N ALA A 219 -4.28 -13.26 -7.21
CA ALA A 219 -3.41 -12.66 -8.20
C ALA A 219 -2.43 -13.69 -8.81
N LEU A 220 -2.87 -14.94 -8.94
CA LEU A 220 -2.08 -16.00 -9.55
C LEU A 220 -1.83 -15.66 -11.01
N VAL A 221 -0.56 -15.61 -11.42
CA VAL A 221 -0.16 -15.53 -12.82
C VAL A 221 -0.42 -16.91 -13.42
N THR A 222 -1.40 -17.00 -14.32
CA THR A 222 -1.63 -18.18 -15.16
C THR A 222 -0.57 -18.29 -16.25
#